data_0fbfc784a5fada6b67a3a0a64b214fea
#
_entry.id   0fbfc784a5fada6b67a3a0a64b214fea
#
_cell.length_a   1.000
_cell.length_b   1.000
_cell.length_c   1.000
_cell.angle_alpha   90.00
_cell.angle_beta   90.00
_cell.angle_gamma   90.00
#
_symmetry.space_group_name_H-M   'P 1'
#
loop_
_entity.id
_entity.type
_entity.pdbx_description
1 polymer ?
#
loop_
_entity_poly.entity_id
_entity_poly.type
_entity_poly.pdbx_seq_one_letter_code
_entity_poly.pdbx_strand_id
1 'polypeptide(L)'
;ENTPSASQTPLLIKGEFRHLPIDTKYFKDLEIEILDQFDDLDKSLDGWLIKSENYQALNTILPKFKEKVQTIYIDPPFNKEQDADYFYSVKYKDSSWATLLENRLQLAKDILNEKGSIFVRCDYNGNWIVRPLMNDIFGKENFRNEIAISRISKQDPKIKRFNTATDSLFFYSKTETFLFNVLFKKLLKAKVERWHAMDSQGQGQPLYIFGYLFNPPRRRHWTYGQESIKQMESEKRIRLKCRKCGYVHSEGIWQGCPKCKLKDDIKVEYLLAPTGIKQVDSNWTDISGYTSNWDFQTENSEILLKRTIETSSNLADIVFDFFLGSGTTTAVAHKLGRKWIGVEMGEHFYSVVLPRMKKVLSYDKSGISKDLMPRRTSSDTPLKEGNYQGGGFFKYYELEQYEEALANCKYEDGDLFNSPSKTPYEEYVFMKDEKMLKALEIDYENEKVKVDLSQLYPNIDIAETLSNLTGKWIKKISDSNVEFEDGTKINIKDLDYKLIKPLVWWE
;
A
#
# COMPACT_ATOMS: atom_id res chain seq x y z
N GLU A 1 36.25 9.37 -23.97
CA GLU A 1 37.66 8.95 -23.69
C GLU A 1 38.19 9.72 -22.50
N ASN A 2 37.95 9.29 -21.31
CA ASN A 2 38.74 9.57 -20.11
C ASN A 2 38.20 8.63 -19.01
N THR A 3 38.74 7.43 -18.94
CA THR A 3 38.62 6.57 -17.76
C THR A 3 39.22 7.32 -16.57
N PRO A 4 38.48 7.59 -15.50
CA PRO A 4 39.05 8.22 -14.31
C PRO A 4 40.11 7.28 -13.71
N SER A 5 41.30 7.81 -13.42
CA SER A 5 42.36 7.06 -12.75
C SER A 5 41.87 6.61 -11.37
N ALA A 6 42.34 5.47 -10.87
CA ALA A 6 41.98 4.88 -9.56
C ALA A 6 42.12 5.84 -8.35
N SER A 7 42.79 6.98 -8.51
CA SER A 7 42.90 8.05 -7.51
C SER A 7 41.69 8.99 -7.40
N GLN A 8 40.74 8.93 -8.35
CA GLN A 8 39.56 9.81 -8.35
C GLN A 8 38.32 9.16 -7.70
N THR A 9 38.30 7.84 -7.55
CA THR A 9 37.18 7.09 -6.94
C THR A 9 36.83 7.56 -5.51
N PRO A 10 37.77 7.87 -4.62
CA PRO A 10 37.47 8.38 -3.28
C PRO A 10 36.84 9.78 -3.24
N LEU A 11 37.01 10.58 -4.28
CA LEU A 11 36.47 11.95 -4.38
C LEU A 11 34.97 11.94 -4.74
N LEU A 12 34.53 11.00 -5.56
CA LEU A 12 33.12 10.81 -5.89
C LEU A 12 32.28 10.39 -4.66
N ILE A 13 32.87 9.60 -3.75
CA ILE A 13 32.18 9.13 -2.53
C ILE A 13 32.13 10.23 -1.45
N LYS A 14 33.04 11.21 -1.46
CA LYS A 14 33.15 12.25 -0.42
C LYS A 14 32.58 13.62 -0.80
N GLY A 15 32.17 13.84 -2.04
CA GLY A 15 31.75 15.13 -2.59
C GLY A 15 30.25 15.37 -2.61
N GLU A 16 29.86 16.36 -3.37
CA GLU A 16 28.45 16.76 -3.60
C GLU A 16 27.58 15.65 -4.16
N PHE A 17 28.17 14.61 -4.78
CA PHE A 17 27.49 13.50 -5.44
C PHE A 17 27.17 12.30 -4.55
N ARG A 18 27.58 12.32 -3.26
CA ARG A 18 27.37 11.19 -2.35
C ARG A 18 25.90 10.79 -2.13
N HIS A 19 24.96 11.65 -2.49
CA HIS A 19 23.53 11.43 -2.36
C HIS A 19 22.86 11.07 -3.69
N LEU A 20 23.61 10.98 -4.78
CA LEU A 20 23.04 10.54 -6.05
C LEU A 20 22.91 9.02 -6.08
N PRO A 21 21.78 8.48 -6.54
CA PRO A 21 21.62 7.06 -6.71
C PRO A 21 22.50 6.54 -7.86
N ILE A 22 23.10 5.38 -7.67
CA ILE A 22 23.82 4.66 -8.71
C ILE A 22 22.84 3.69 -9.36
N ASP A 23 22.73 3.75 -10.69
CA ASP A 23 21.93 2.82 -11.48
C ASP A 23 22.88 1.87 -12.22
N THR A 24 22.89 0.60 -11.80
CA THR A 24 23.82 -0.44 -12.33
C THR A 24 23.63 -0.69 -13.82
N LYS A 25 22.46 -0.36 -14.40
CA LYS A 25 22.23 -0.41 -15.84
C LYS A 25 23.29 0.33 -16.65
N TYR A 26 23.85 1.41 -16.10
CA TYR A 26 24.89 2.23 -16.74
C TYR A 26 26.32 1.82 -16.33
N PHE A 27 26.45 0.86 -15.41
CA PHE A 27 27.73 0.40 -14.84
C PHE A 27 27.77 -1.12 -14.80
N LYS A 28 27.42 -1.78 -15.91
CA LYS A 28 27.32 -3.25 -15.98
C LYS A 28 28.61 -3.97 -15.57
N ASP A 29 29.76 -3.39 -15.89
CA ASP A 29 31.07 -3.95 -15.51
C ASP A 29 31.31 -3.98 -14.01
N LEU A 30 30.61 -3.13 -13.24
CA LEU A 30 30.73 -3.02 -11.78
C LEU A 30 29.52 -3.64 -11.06
N GLU A 31 28.53 -4.11 -11.79
CA GLU A 31 27.25 -4.58 -11.20
C GLU A 31 27.46 -5.68 -10.17
N ILE A 32 28.20 -6.73 -10.53
CA ILE A 32 28.46 -7.86 -9.63
C ILE A 32 29.26 -7.41 -8.39
N GLU A 33 30.28 -6.54 -8.59
CA GLU A 33 31.08 -6.01 -7.50
C GLU A 33 30.23 -5.16 -6.52
N ILE A 34 29.30 -4.37 -7.04
CA ILE A 34 28.35 -3.58 -6.22
C ILE A 34 27.40 -4.52 -5.47
N LEU A 35 26.82 -5.51 -6.14
CA LEU A 35 25.89 -6.45 -5.53
C LEU A 35 26.52 -7.33 -4.46
N ASP A 36 27.81 -7.68 -4.62
CA ASP A 36 28.55 -8.49 -3.63
C ASP A 36 28.81 -7.74 -2.30
N GLN A 37 28.65 -6.42 -2.27
CA GLN A 37 28.72 -5.63 -1.02
C GLN A 37 27.57 -5.91 -0.05
N PHE A 38 26.48 -6.54 -0.52
CA PHE A 38 25.33 -6.88 0.31
C PHE A 38 25.43 -8.32 0.83
N ASP A 39 25.25 -8.51 2.13
CA ASP A 39 25.26 -9.86 2.76
C ASP A 39 24.03 -10.67 2.37
N ASP A 40 22.89 -10.00 2.17
CA ASP A 40 21.61 -10.57 1.75
C ASP A 40 20.92 -9.56 0.83
N LEU A 41 20.92 -9.83 -0.46
CA LEU A 41 20.54 -8.88 -1.48
C LEU A 41 19.05 -8.48 -1.37
N ASP A 42 18.15 -9.44 -1.41
CA ASP A 42 16.70 -9.15 -1.37
C ASP A 42 16.25 -8.60 -0.02
N LYS A 43 16.90 -8.99 1.09
CA LYS A 43 16.61 -8.37 2.40
C LYS A 43 17.09 -6.93 2.48
N SER A 44 18.13 -6.59 1.76
CA SER A 44 18.68 -5.22 1.70
C SER A 44 17.85 -4.28 0.84
N LEU A 45 16.95 -4.83 -0.04
CA LEU A 45 16.09 -4.02 -0.87
C LEU A 45 14.99 -3.34 -0.06
N ASP A 46 14.76 -2.07 -0.36
CA ASP A 46 13.60 -1.30 0.09
C ASP A 46 12.40 -1.46 -0.86
N GLY A 47 12.65 -1.84 -2.12
CA GLY A 47 11.55 -1.97 -3.07
C GLY A 47 11.85 -2.69 -4.38
N TRP A 48 10.75 -3.00 -5.08
CA TRP A 48 10.69 -3.63 -6.39
C TRP A 48 9.79 -2.81 -7.32
N LEU A 49 10.32 -2.36 -8.43
CA LEU A 49 9.59 -1.62 -9.44
C LEU A 49 9.50 -2.46 -10.72
N ILE A 50 8.29 -2.78 -11.15
CA ILE A 50 8.04 -3.75 -12.21
C ILE A 50 7.29 -3.06 -13.36
N LYS A 51 7.90 -3.00 -14.55
CA LYS A 51 7.20 -2.58 -15.76
C LYS A 51 6.50 -3.78 -16.36
N SER A 52 5.19 -3.83 -16.25
CA SER A 52 4.37 -4.93 -16.79
C SER A 52 2.88 -4.59 -16.74
N GLU A 53 2.11 -5.33 -17.50
CA GLU A 53 0.70 -5.51 -17.25
C GLU A 53 0.52 -6.15 -15.85
N ASN A 54 -0.45 -5.63 -15.07
CA ASN A 54 -0.51 -5.96 -13.65
C ASN A 54 -0.97 -7.40 -13.33
N TYR A 55 -1.83 -8.00 -14.16
CA TYR A 55 -2.23 -9.39 -13.97
C TYR A 55 -1.04 -10.34 -14.18
N GLN A 56 -0.24 -10.07 -15.21
CA GLN A 56 1.00 -10.80 -15.47
C GLN A 56 2.00 -10.63 -14.33
N ALA A 57 2.20 -9.40 -13.87
CA ALA A 57 3.09 -9.12 -12.74
C ALA A 57 2.65 -9.86 -11.47
N LEU A 58 1.37 -9.78 -11.11
CA LEU A 58 0.80 -10.46 -9.94
C LEU A 58 1.05 -11.97 -9.97
N ASN A 59 0.81 -12.63 -11.13
CA ASN A 59 1.08 -14.06 -11.29
C ASN A 59 2.58 -14.37 -11.16
N THR A 60 3.44 -13.56 -11.79
CA THR A 60 4.89 -13.77 -11.78
C THR A 60 5.47 -13.69 -10.36
N ILE A 61 5.04 -12.70 -9.58
CA ILE A 61 5.60 -12.50 -8.24
C ILE A 61 4.89 -13.31 -7.14
N LEU A 62 3.74 -13.92 -7.44
CA LEU A 62 2.93 -14.64 -6.45
C LEU A 62 3.74 -15.70 -5.68
N PRO A 63 4.56 -16.58 -6.29
CA PRO A 63 5.30 -17.57 -5.53
C PRO A 63 6.26 -16.95 -4.51
N LYS A 64 6.88 -15.80 -4.84
CA LYS A 64 7.84 -15.09 -3.99
C LYS A 64 7.17 -14.30 -2.88
N PHE A 65 6.02 -13.67 -3.15
CA PHE A 65 5.37 -12.72 -2.24
C PHE A 65 4.05 -13.22 -1.64
N LYS A 66 3.68 -14.49 -1.85
CA LYS A 66 2.48 -15.07 -1.24
C LYS A 66 2.47 -14.85 0.27
N GLU A 67 1.38 -14.27 0.77
CA GLU A 67 1.15 -13.98 2.21
C GLU A 67 2.23 -13.10 2.87
N LYS A 68 2.91 -12.24 2.11
CA LYS A 68 3.98 -11.38 2.64
C LYS A 68 3.64 -9.88 2.64
N VAL A 69 2.68 -9.45 1.86
CA VAL A 69 2.31 -8.04 1.76
C VAL A 69 1.39 -7.63 2.90
N GLN A 70 1.70 -6.53 3.55
CA GLN A 70 0.91 -6.01 4.68
C GLN A 70 -0.20 -5.05 4.22
N THR A 71 0.09 -4.20 3.25
CA THR A 71 -0.86 -3.20 2.76
C THR A 71 -0.88 -3.16 1.25
N ILE A 72 -2.07 -3.23 0.66
CA ILE A 72 -2.29 -2.96 -0.75
C ILE A 72 -3.10 -1.67 -0.87
N TYR A 73 -2.66 -0.75 -1.71
CA TYR A 73 -3.43 0.41 -2.16
C TYR A 73 -3.49 0.39 -3.67
N ILE A 74 -4.69 0.55 -4.22
CA ILE A 74 -4.88 0.68 -5.66
C ILE A 74 -5.88 1.78 -6.01
N ASP A 75 -5.59 2.46 -7.11
CA ASP A 75 -6.45 3.46 -7.75
C ASP A 75 -6.63 3.03 -9.22
N PRO A 76 -7.48 2.02 -9.51
CA PRO A 76 -7.64 1.50 -10.86
C PRO A 76 -8.26 2.56 -11.78
N PRO A 77 -8.07 2.45 -13.12
CA PRO A 77 -8.72 3.34 -14.06
C PRO A 77 -10.23 3.32 -13.84
N PHE A 78 -10.82 4.50 -13.68
CA PHE A 78 -12.24 4.60 -13.42
C PHE A 78 -13.05 4.18 -14.65
N ASN A 79 -14.15 3.47 -14.40
CA ASN A 79 -15.07 3.04 -15.44
C ASN A 79 -15.83 4.25 -16.04
N LYS A 80 -15.27 4.88 -17.07
CA LYS A 80 -15.84 6.06 -17.71
C LYS A 80 -16.32 5.73 -19.14
N GLU A 81 -17.46 6.29 -19.54
CA GLU A 81 -18.00 6.13 -20.88
C GLU A 81 -17.23 6.91 -21.95
N GLN A 82 -16.45 7.91 -21.57
CA GLN A 82 -15.70 8.77 -22.48
C GLN A 82 -14.19 8.64 -22.22
N ASP A 83 -13.40 8.64 -23.31
CA ASP A 83 -11.95 8.77 -23.20
C ASP A 83 -11.65 10.13 -22.57
N ALA A 84 -10.97 10.09 -21.43
CA ALA A 84 -10.31 11.25 -20.90
C ALA A 84 -8.86 11.25 -21.44
N ASP A 85 -8.13 12.36 -21.25
CA ASP A 85 -6.70 12.47 -21.61
C ASP A 85 -5.82 11.54 -20.74
N TYR A 86 -6.12 10.24 -20.74
CA TYR A 86 -5.35 9.21 -20.07
C TYR A 86 -4.43 8.51 -21.07
N PHE A 87 -3.26 8.09 -20.59
CA PHE A 87 -2.30 7.30 -21.38
C PHE A 87 -2.78 5.87 -21.69
N TYR A 88 -3.97 5.46 -21.23
CA TYR A 88 -4.57 4.14 -21.41
C TYR A 88 -6.08 4.25 -21.60
N SER A 89 -6.69 3.21 -22.19
CA SER A 89 -8.16 3.17 -22.38
C SER A 89 -8.89 3.13 -21.04
N VAL A 90 -9.93 3.94 -20.92
CA VAL A 90 -10.85 3.98 -19.75
C VAL A 90 -12.29 3.64 -20.13
N LYS A 91 -12.52 3.25 -21.40
CA LYS A 91 -13.84 2.83 -21.92
C LYS A 91 -14.03 1.34 -21.69
N TYR A 92 -14.47 0.99 -20.50
CA TYR A 92 -14.87 -0.39 -20.21
C TYR A 92 -16.40 -0.51 -20.20
N LYS A 93 -16.91 -1.66 -20.63
CA LYS A 93 -18.25 -2.10 -20.20
C LYS A 93 -18.15 -2.51 -18.72
N ASP A 94 -19.21 -2.29 -17.95
CA ASP A 94 -19.23 -2.63 -16.53
C ASP A 94 -18.76 -4.07 -16.25
N SER A 95 -19.21 -5.03 -17.08
CA SER A 95 -18.80 -6.44 -16.97
C SER A 95 -17.32 -6.64 -17.20
N SER A 96 -16.74 -6.02 -18.24
CA SER A 96 -15.31 -6.16 -18.57
C SER A 96 -14.43 -5.52 -17.48
N TRP A 97 -14.86 -4.38 -16.93
CA TRP A 97 -14.17 -3.71 -15.85
C TRP A 97 -14.26 -4.50 -14.55
N ALA A 98 -15.41 -5.09 -14.23
CA ALA A 98 -15.59 -5.98 -13.10
C ALA A 98 -14.69 -7.20 -13.21
N THR A 99 -14.64 -7.87 -14.37
CA THR A 99 -13.77 -9.04 -14.61
C THR A 99 -12.28 -8.66 -14.50
N LEU A 100 -11.89 -7.50 -15.04
CA LEU A 100 -10.53 -7.00 -14.92
C LEU A 100 -10.12 -6.87 -13.45
N LEU A 101 -10.97 -6.28 -12.62
CA LEU A 101 -10.69 -6.12 -11.19
C LEU A 101 -10.74 -7.44 -10.43
N GLU A 102 -11.73 -8.31 -10.72
CA GLU A 102 -11.90 -9.59 -10.04
C GLU A 102 -10.65 -10.44 -10.07
N ASN A 103 -10.11 -10.69 -11.26
CA ASN A 103 -8.92 -11.51 -11.44
C ASN A 103 -7.72 -10.99 -10.65
N ARG A 104 -7.53 -9.69 -10.61
CA ARG A 104 -6.42 -9.04 -9.91
C ARG A 104 -6.62 -9.01 -8.40
N LEU A 105 -7.84 -8.78 -7.95
CA LEU A 105 -8.18 -8.76 -6.52
C LEU A 105 -8.09 -10.14 -5.88
N GLN A 106 -8.38 -11.23 -6.63
CA GLN A 106 -8.16 -12.60 -6.17
C GLN A 106 -6.67 -12.86 -5.90
N LEU A 107 -5.80 -12.54 -6.86
CA LEU A 107 -4.35 -12.66 -6.68
C LEU A 107 -3.83 -11.73 -5.55
N ALA A 108 -4.36 -10.53 -5.45
CA ALA A 108 -4.03 -9.59 -4.39
C ALA A 108 -4.36 -10.14 -2.99
N LYS A 109 -5.47 -10.89 -2.85
CA LYS A 109 -5.82 -11.56 -1.60
C LYS A 109 -4.80 -12.63 -1.21
N ASP A 110 -4.28 -13.39 -2.18
CA ASP A 110 -3.26 -14.43 -1.94
C ASP A 110 -1.91 -13.83 -1.55
N ILE A 111 -1.58 -12.66 -2.09
CA ILE A 111 -0.35 -11.93 -1.78
C ILE A 111 -0.40 -11.29 -0.37
N LEU A 112 -1.58 -10.87 0.10
CA LEU A 112 -1.75 -10.29 1.43
C LEU A 112 -1.43 -11.30 2.54
N ASN A 113 -0.70 -10.85 3.57
CA ASN A 113 -0.54 -11.64 4.79
C ASN A 113 -1.83 -11.66 5.62
N GLU A 114 -1.91 -12.54 6.61
CA GLU A 114 -3.12 -12.76 7.43
C GLU A 114 -3.62 -11.51 8.18
N LYS A 115 -2.72 -10.56 8.48
CA LYS A 115 -3.06 -9.29 9.13
C LYS A 115 -3.15 -8.13 8.13
N GLY A 116 -3.04 -8.45 6.84
CA GLY A 116 -2.98 -7.48 5.75
C GLY A 116 -4.31 -6.81 5.46
N SER A 117 -4.19 -5.68 4.80
CA SER A 117 -5.32 -4.83 4.41
C SER A 117 -5.20 -4.34 2.98
N ILE A 118 -6.33 -4.15 2.32
CA ILE A 118 -6.42 -3.58 0.99
C ILE A 118 -7.33 -2.36 0.97
N PHE A 119 -6.88 -1.34 0.23
CA PHE A 119 -7.60 -0.11 -0.02
C PHE A 119 -7.82 0.05 -1.52
N VAL A 120 -9.07 0.13 -1.94
CA VAL A 120 -9.46 0.32 -3.34
C VAL A 120 -10.16 1.64 -3.49
N ARG A 121 -9.55 2.57 -4.24
CA ARG A 121 -10.15 3.86 -4.56
C ARG A 121 -10.99 3.76 -5.82
N CYS A 122 -12.15 4.38 -5.83
CA CYS A 122 -12.93 4.58 -7.04
C CYS A 122 -13.88 5.76 -6.90
N ASP A 123 -14.31 6.28 -8.04
CA ASP A 123 -15.35 7.29 -8.10
C ASP A 123 -16.77 6.68 -8.18
N TYR A 124 -17.78 7.52 -8.33
CA TYR A 124 -19.19 7.09 -8.40
C TYR A 124 -19.53 6.19 -9.60
N ASN A 125 -18.69 6.15 -10.65
CA ASN A 125 -18.93 5.28 -11.81
C ASN A 125 -18.64 3.81 -11.47
N GLY A 126 -17.72 3.55 -10.54
CA GLY A 126 -17.27 2.21 -10.19
C GLY A 126 -17.62 1.73 -8.78
N ASN A 127 -17.97 2.64 -7.85
CA ASN A 127 -18.14 2.28 -6.44
C ASN A 127 -19.22 1.22 -6.19
N TRP A 128 -20.30 1.23 -6.98
CA TRP A 128 -21.39 0.27 -6.89
C TRP A 128 -21.04 -1.12 -7.44
N ILE A 129 -19.96 -1.25 -8.23
CA ILE A 129 -19.39 -2.53 -8.70
C ILE A 129 -18.34 -3.01 -7.70
N VAL A 130 -17.42 -2.13 -7.28
CA VAL A 130 -16.29 -2.48 -6.39
C VAL A 130 -16.77 -3.06 -5.06
N ARG A 131 -17.79 -2.45 -4.45
CA ARG A 131 -18.26 -2.89 -3.14
C ARG A 131 -18.80 -4.32 -3.11
N PRO A 132 -19.71 -4.75 -4.01
CA PRO A 132 -20.14 -6.15 -4.12
C PRO A 132 -18.98 -7.10 -4.45
N LEU A 133 -18.12 -6.73 -5.39
CA LEU A 133 -16.97 -7.53 -5.79
C LEU A 133 -16.00 -7.78 -4.61
N MET A 134 -15.68 -6.76 -3.86
CA MET A 134 -14.85 -6.89 -2.67
C MET A 134 -15.51 -7.74 -1.57
N ASN A 135 -16.84 -7.65 -1.41
CA ASN A 135 -17.57 -8.52 -0.48
C ASN A 135 -17.48 -10.00 -0.88
N ASP A 136 -17.53 -10.29 -2.18
CA ASP A 136 -17.43 -11.64 -2.71
C ASP A 136 -16.04 -12.24 -2.50
N ILE A 137 -15.01 -11.47 -2.82
CA ILE A 137 -13.61 -11.91 -2.74
C ILE A 137 -13.10 -11.95 -1.30
N PHE A 138 -13.25 -10.88 -0.54
CA PHE A 138 -12.66 -10.74 0.80
C PHE A 138 -13.58 -11.17 1.95
N GLY A 139 -14.88 -11.29 1.69
CA GLY A 139 -15.89 -11.53 2.69
C GLY A 139 -16.50 -10.22 3.23
N LYS A 140 -17.82 -10.20 3.37
CA LYS A 140 -18.57 -9.04 3.89
C LYS A 140 -18.17 -8.69 5.33
N GLU A 141 -17.83 -9.68 6.12
CA GLU A 141 -17.36 -9.56 7.51
C GLU A 141 -16.01 -8.87 7.63
N ASN A 142 -15.22 -8.89 6.57
CA ASN A 142 -13.90 -8.25 6.49
C ASN A 142 -13.95 -6.82 5.95
N PHE A 143 -15.14 -6.30 5.64
CA PHE A 143 -15.31 -4.89 5.36
C PHE A 143 -15.09 -4.04 6.61
N ARG A 144 -14.23 -3.03 6.49
CA ARG A 144 -13.89 -2.14 7.62
C ARG A 144 -14.54 -0.79 7.48
N ASN A 145 -14.29 -0.10 6.36
CA ASN A 145 -14.87 1.23 6.11
C ASN A 145 -15.03 1.53 4.62
N GLU A 146 -15.98 2.37 4.31
CA GLU A 146 -15.98 3.24 3.16
C GLU A 146 -15.54 4.63 3.62
N ILE A 147 -14.44 5.13 3.07
CA ILE A 147 -13.84 6.40 3.45
C ILE A 147 -14.11 7.41 2.35
N ALA A 148 -14.69 8.56 2.72
CA ALA A 148 -14.95 9.65 1.78
C ALA A 148 -13.70 10.53 1.64
N ILE A 149 -13.18 10.64 0.40
CA ILE A 149 -12.00 11.45 0.06
C ILE A 149 -12.45 12.67 -0.74
N SER A 150 -11.88 13.84 -0.46
CA SER A 150 -12.16 15.04 -1.23
C SER A 150 -11.64 14.92 -2.66
N ARG A 151 -12.50 15.19 -3.62
CA ARG A 151 -12.16 15.33 -5.04
C ARG A 151 -12.07 16.79 -5.41
N ILE A 152 -11.11 17.18 -6.28
CA ILE A 152 -11.12 18.51 -6.88
C ILE A 152 -12.31 18.56 -7.83
N SER A 153 -13.40 19.19 -7.43
CA SER A 153 -14.58 19.38 -8.28
C SER A 153 -14.58 20.80 -8.83
N LYS A 154 -14.45 20.94 -10.15
CA LYS A 154 -14.87 22.17 -10.83
C LYS A 154 -16.41 22.17 -10.80
N GLN A 155 -17.01 23.22 -10.26
CA GLN A 155 -18.45 23.39 -10.31
C GLN A 155 -18.87 23.70 -11.73
N ASP A 156 -19.75 22.88 -12.31
CA ASP A 156 -20.38 23.15 -13.59
C ASP A 156 -21.84 23.53 -13.34
N PRO A 157 -22.20 24.82 -13.56
CA PRO A 157 -23.58 25.29 -13.33
C PRO A 157 -24.62 24.71 -14.33
N LYS A 158 -24.16 24.06 -15.40
CA LYS A 158 -25.04 23.41 -16.39
C LYS A 158 -25.53 22.03 -15.95
N ILE A 159 -24.87 21.42 -14.96
CA ILE A 159 -25.23 20.10 -14.45
C ILE A 159 -26.51 20.22 -13.61
N LYS A 160 -27.59 19.48 -14.02
CA LYS A 160 -28.85 19.41 -13.29
C LYS A 160 -28.86 18.39 -12.14
N ARG A 161 -27.70 18.22 -11.44
CA ARG A 161 -27.52 17.36 -10.26
C ARG A 161 -26.46 17.97 -9.37
N PHE A 162 -26.30 17.46 -8.14
CA PHE A 162 -25.17 17.87 -7.30
C PHE A 162 -23.84 17.46 -7.94
N ASN A 163 -22.86 18.36 -7.90
CA ASN A 163 -21.50 18.05 -8.33
C ASN A 163 -20.90 16.97 -7.43
N THR A 164 -20.17 16.01 -8.01
CA THR A 164 -19.48 14.97 -7.28
C THR A 164 -18.28 15.60 -6.53
N ALA A 165 -18.36 15.61 -5.22
CA ALA A 165 -17.36 16.23 -4.35
C ALA A 165 -16.38 15.23 -3.73
N THR A 166 -16.69 13.94 -3.76
CA THR A 166 -15.93 12.89 -3.11
C THR A 166 -15.77 11.66 -3.97
N ASP A 167 -14.63 10.97 -3.77
CA ASP A 167 -14.42 9.58 -4.20
C ASP A 167 -14.58 8.66 -2.97
N SER A 168 -14.82 7.38 -3.21
CA SER A 168 -14.86 6.33 -2.19
C SER A 168 -13.52 5.60 -2.12
N LEU A 169 -13.02 5.37 -0.91
CA LEU A 169 -11.91 4.46 -0.63
C LEU A 169 -12.43 3.31 0.21
N PHE A 170 -12.54 2.14 -0.39
CA PHE A 170 -12.98 0.93 0.30
C PHE A 170 -11.83 0.29 1.04
N PHE A 171 -12.01 0.08 2.33
CA PHE A 171 -11.05 -0.56 3.22
C PHE A 171 -11.55 -1.94 3.63
N TYR A 172 -10.78 -2.97 3.26
CA TYR A 172 -10.98 -4.36 3.66
C TYR A 172 -9.71 -4.91 4.30
N SER A 173 -9.87 -5.84 5.23
CA SER A 173 -8.77 -6.67 5.73
C SER A 173 -8.85 -8.07 5.11
N LYS A 174 -7.76 -8.84 5.14
CA LYS A 174 -7.77 -10.24 4.70
C LYS A 174 -8.57 -11.11 5.65
N THR A 175 -8.44 -10.88 6.95
CA THR A 175 -9.12 -11.62 8.02
C THR A 175 -9.71 -10.66 9.06
N GLU A 176 -10.44 -11.19 10.05
CA GLU A 176 -10.95 -10.38 11.16
C GLU A 176 -9.82 -9.83 12.05
N THR A 177 -8.70 -10.54 12.14
CA THR A 177 -7.50 -10.10 12.87
C THR A 177 -6.56 -9.35 11.96
N PHE A 178 -6.60 -8.03 12.00
CA PHE A 178 -5.79 -7.18 11.12
C PHE A 178 -5.05 -6.09 11.90
N LEU A 179 -4.00 -5.54 11.27
CA LEU A 179 -3.26 -4.43 11.82
C LEU A 179 -4.03 -3.12 11.58
N PHE A 180 -4.26 -2.37 12.65
CA PHE A 180 -4.87 -1.05 12.58
C PHE A 180 -4.23 -0.08 13.57
N ASN A 181 -3.50 0.89 13.06
CA ASN A 181 -2.90 1.96 13.84
C ASN A 181 -3.86 3.16 13.93
N VAL A 182 -4.25 3.53 15.14
CA VAL A 182 -5.15 4.65 15.36
C VAL A 182 -4.42 5.97 15.12
N LEU A 183 -4.90 6.74 14.16
CA LEU A 183 -4.33 8.03 13.82
C LEU A 183 -5.09 9.19 14.47
N PHE A 184 -4.36 10.27 14.77
CA PHE A 184 -4.92 11.50 15.30
C PHE A 184 -4.57 12.69 14.41
N LYS A 185 -5.54 13.61 14.26
CA LYS A 185 -5.34 14.86 13.54
C LYS A 185 -5.50 16.05 14.47
N LYS A 186 -4.78 17.14 14.21
CA LYS A 186 -4.93 18.40 14.92
C LYS A 186 -6.28 19.04 14.57
N LEU A 187 -6.94 19.59 15.57
CA LEU A 187 -8.14 20.40 15.37
C LEU A 187 -7.74 21.82 14.98
N LEU A 188 -8.46 22.43 14.04
CA LEU A 188 -8.30 23.85 13.65
C LEU A 188 -8.51 24.79 14.86
N LYS A 189 -9.43 24.42 15.74
CA LYS A 189 -9.64 25.09 17.04
C LYS A 189 -9.63 24.03 18.11
N ALA A 190 -8.74 24.16 19.09
CA ALA A 190 -8.73 23.29 20.25
C ALA A 190 -10.09 23.38 20.96
N LYS A 191 -10.63 22.24 21.39
CA LYS A 191 -11.82 22.22 22.21
C LYS A 191 -11.43 22.73 23.59
N VAL A 192 -12.16 23.72 24.07
CA VAL A 192 -11.98 24.26 25.43
C VAL A 192 -12.49 23.24 26.45
N GLU A 193 -11.92 23.29 27.62
CA GLU A 193 -12.42 22.59 28.80
C GLU A 193 -13.92 22.85 28.98
N ARG A 194 -14.68 21.78 29.22
CA ARG A 194 -16.13 21.88 29.45
C ARG A 194 -16.64 20.75 30.30
N TRP A 195 -17.69 21.08 31.06
CA TRP A 195 -18.45 20.09 31.81
C TRP A 195 -19.48 19.39 30.93
N HIS A 196 -19.48 18.06 30.96
CA HIS A 196 -20.38 17.21 30.17
C HIS A 196 -21.24 16.35 31.09
N ALA A 197 -22.48 16.07 30.71
CA ALA A 197 -23.33 15.15 31.46
C ALA A 197 -22.72 13.74 31.44
N MET A 198 -22.71 13.09 32.60
CA MET A 198 -22.12 11.76 32.76
C MET A 198 -23.06 10.61 32.38
N ASP A 199 -24.28 10.91 31.99
CA ASP A 199 -25.28 9.92 31.64
C ASP A 199 -25.44 9.76 30.12
N SER A 200 -25.49 8.52 29.62
CA SER A 200 -25.67 8.14 28.22
C SER A 200 -26.92 7.28 28.04
N GLN A 201 -27.41 7.15 26.79
CA GLN A 201 -28.60 6.37 26.48
C GLN A 201 -28.36 4.87 26.74
N GLY A 202 -29.31 4.20 27.43
CA GLY A 202 -29.22 2.77 27.75
C GLY A 202 -29.84 2.46 29.12
N GLN A 203 -29.57 1.28 29.66
CA GLN A 203 -29.93 0.86 31.01
C GLN A 203 -28.67 0.69 31.85
N GLY A 204 -28.63 1.21 33.07
CA GLY A 204 -27.49 1.12 33.95
C GLY A 204 -27.82 0.92 35.40
N GLN A 205 -26.83 0.50 36.19
CA GLN A 205 -26.90 0.29 37.61
C GLN A 205 -26.61 1.58 38.39
N PRO A 206 -27.12 1.71 39.63
CA PRO A 206 -26.76 2.80 40.54
C PRO A 206 -25.26 2.78 40.84
N LEU A 207 -24.65 3.95 41.01
CA LEU A 207 -23.25 4.09 41.41
C LEU A 207 -23.10 5.10 42.55
N TYR A 208 -22.09 4.90 43.41
CA TYR A 208 -21.73 5.85 44.46
C TYR A 208 -20.93 7.01 43.85
N ILE A 209 -21.43 8.23 44.10
CA ILE A 209 -20.80 9.49 43.69
C ILE A 209 -20.80 10.41 44.88
N PHE A 210 -19.63 10.86 45.31
CA PHE A 210 -19.46 11.62 46.55
C PHE A 210 -20.11 11.00 47.77
N GLY A 211 -19.97 9.65 47.88
CA GLY A 211 -20.50 8.88 49.00
C GLY A 211 -22.03 8.65 49.02
N TYR A 212 -22.75 9.14 48.03
CA TYR A 212 -24.20 8.94 47.90
C TYR A 212 -24.52 8.09 46.67
N LEU A 213 -25.51 7.18 46.79
CA LEU A 213 -25.93 6.26 45.73
C LEU A 213 -26.90 6.96 44.80
N PHE A 214 -26.42 7.25 43.55
CA PHE A 214 -27.23 7.82 42.50
C PHE A 214 -27.71 6.80 41.50
N ASN A 215 -29.03 6.80 41.25
CA ASN A 215 -29.60 6.05 40.12
C ASN A 215 -29.36 6.87 38.81
N PRO A 216 -29.02 6.20 37.70
CA PRO A 216 -29.02 6.88 36.42
C PRO A 216 -30.44 7.31 36.06
N PRO A 217 -30.61 8.38 35.26
CA PRO A 217 -31.94 8.79 34.79
C PRO A 217 -32.63 7.68 34.02
N ARG A 218 -33.97 7.68 33.96
CA ARG A 218 -34.75 6.64 33.27
C ARG A 218 -34.30 6.44 31.83
N ARG A 219 -34.02 5.20 31.42
CA ARG A 219 -33.46 4.80 30.11
C ARG A 219 -32.07 5.36 29.82
N ARG A 220 -31.27 5.60 30.87
CA ARG A 220 -29.88 6.03 30.75
C ARG A 220 -28.98 5.18 31.66
N HIS A 221 -27.69 5.21 31.37
CA HIS A 221 -26.64 4.61 32.21
C HIS A 221 -25.53 5.63 32.47
N TRP A 222 -24.72 5.39 33.48
CA TRP A 222 -23.52 6.18 33.72
C TRP A 222 -22.43 5.84 32.72
N THR A 223 -21.81 6.83 32.12
CA THR A 223 -20.78 6.67 31.08
C THR A 223 -19.53 5.98 31.62
N TYR A 224 -19.25 6.11 32.90
CA TYR A 224 -18.09 5.56 33.56
C TYR A 224 -18.49 4.64 34.71
N GLY A 225 -17.65 3.61 34.98
CA GLY A 225 -17.82 2.70 36.08
C GLY A 225 -17.34 3.27 37.43
N GLN A 226 -17.60 2.55 38.53
CA GLN A 226 -17.34 3.01 39.90
C GLN A 226 -15.89 3.41 40.17
N GLU A 227 -14.92 2.67 39.65
CA GLU A 227 -13.48 2.99 39.85
C GLU A 227 -13.09 4.29 39.17
N SER A 228 -13.53 4.49 37.92
CA SER A 228 -13.28 5.74 37.20
C SER A 228 -13.92 6.95 37.89
N ILE A 229 -15.10 6.77 38.51
CA ILE A 229 -15.75 7.84 39.27
C ILE A 229 -14.92 8.21 40.49
N LYS A 230 -14.43 7.25 41.27
CA LYS A 230 -13.56 7.50 42.41
C LYS A 230 -12.28 8.26 42.02
N GLN A 231 -11.69 7.86 40.90
CA GLN A 231 -10.54 8.56 40.35
C GLN A 231 -10.89 10.00 39.95
N MET A 232 -12.03 10.24 39.27
CA MET A 232 -12.47 11.57 38.89
C MET A 232 -12.81 12.46 40.11
N GLU A 233 -13.31 11.85 41.19
CA GLU A 233 -13.53 12.58 42.46
C GLU A 233 -12.20 13.07 43.05
N SER A 234 -11.19 12.22 43.14
CA SER A 234 -9.86 12.55 43.61
C SER A 234 -9.15 13.62 42.76
N GLU A 235 -9.36 13.56 41.43
CA GLU A 235 -8.82 14.51 40.44
C GLU A 235 -9.66 15.81 40.32
N LYS A 236 -10.77 15.93 41.05
CA LYS A 236 -11.74 17.05 40.96
C LYS A 236 -12.34 17.25 39.58
N ARG A 237 -12.49 16.15 38.84
CA ARG A 237 -12.99 16.10 37.46
C ARG A 237 -14.45 15.66 37.35
N ILE A 238 -15.15 15.54 38.46
CA ILE A 238 -16.59 15.27 38.55
C ILE A 238 -17.25 16.27 39.45
N ARG A 239 -18.50 16.60 39.17
CA ARG A 239 -19.31 17.50 40.02
C ARG A 239 -20.79 17.13 39.94
N LEU A 240 -21.51 17.51 41.00
CA LEU A 240 -22.97 17.47 41.05
C LEU A 240 -23.52 18.87 40.85
N LYS A 241 -24.49 19.04 39.96
CA LYS A 241 -25.16 20.32 39.74
C LYS A 241 -26.65 20.17 40.01
N CYS A 242 -27.16 20.90 41.00
CA CYS A 242 -28.58 20.92 41.29
C CYS A 242 -29.37 21.48 40.10
N ARG A 243 -30.38 20.72 39.62
CA ARG A 243 -31.19 21.12 38.44
C ARG A 243 -32.07 22.31 38.76
N LYS A 244 -32.53 22.45 40.00
CA LYS A 244 -33.43 23.53 40.44
C LYS A 244 -32.75 24.87 40.65
N CYS A 245 -31.59 24.92 41.34
CA CYS A 245 -30.95 26.19 41.71
C CYS A 245 -29.55 26.38 41.15
N GLY A 246 -29.00 25.42 40.42
CA GLY A 246 -27.67 25.50 39.82
C GLY A 246 -26.51 25.34 40.80
N TYR A 247 -26.75 25.07 42.10
CA TYR A 247 -25.68 24.81 43.07
C TYR A 247 -24.76 23.69 42.59
N VAL A 248 -23.45 23.88 42.75
CA VAL A 248 -22.42 22.92 42.34
C VAL A 248 -21.74 22.36 43.58
N HIS A 249 -21.61 21.02 43.65
CA HIS A 249 -20.85 20.30 44.67
C HIS A 249 -19.73 19.52 43.97
N SER A 250 -18.52 19.63 44.45
CA SER A 250 -17.33 19.05 43.82
C SER A 250 -16.38 18.35 44.80
N GLU A 251 -16.68 18.38 46.10
CA GLU A 251 -15.81 17.79 47.13
C GLU A 251 -16.62 17.34 48.36
N GLY A 252 -16.13 16.30 49.03
CA GLY A 252 -16.73 15.75 50.22
C GLY A 252 -17.99 14.91 49.97
N ILE A 253 -18.62 14.46 51.05
CA ILE A 253 -19.80 13.60 50.99
C ILE A 253 -21.04 14.42 50.63
N TRP A 254 -21.79 13.96 49.61
CA TRP A 254 -23.04 14.60 49.23
C TRP A 254 -24.15 14.37 50.26
N GLN A 255 -24.66 15.41 50.86
CA GLN A 255 -25.76 15.38 51.86
C GLN A 255 -27.07 15.99 51.35
N GLY A 256 -27.07 16.45 50.07
CA GLY A 256 -28.16 17.18 49.43
C GLY A 256 -27.82 18.62 49.12
N CYS A 257 -28.61 19.25 48.26
CA CYS A 257 -28.41 20.65 47.89
C CYS A 257 -28.67 21.57 49.09
N PRO A 258 -27.72 22.37 49.57
CA PRO A 258 -27.89 23.24 50.73
C PRO A 258 -28.96 24.28 50.53
N LYS A 259 -29.22 24.70 49.26
CA LYS A 259 -30.23 25.75 48.93
C LYS A 259 -31.64 25.17 48.79
N CYS A 260 -31.79 24.02 48.13
CA CYS A 260 -33.10 23.43 47.79
C CYS A 260 -33.50 22.25 48.67
N LYS A 261 -32.58 21.72 49.50
CA LYS A 261 -32.73 20.52 50.36
C LYS A 261 -33.02 19.23 49.54
N LEU A 262 -32.89 19.25 48.22
CA LEU A 262 -33.12 18.12 47.33
C LEU A 262 -31.83 17.26 47.26
N LYS A 263 -32.00 15.92 47.28
CA LYS A 263 -30.90 14.95 47.16
C LYS A 263 -30.74 14.40 45.77
N ASP A 264 -31.84 14.18 45.05
CA ASP A 264 -31.87 13.37 43.82
C ASP A 264 -32.10 14.16 42.53
N ASP A 265 -32.55 15.42 42.60
CA ASP A 265 -32.73 16.26 41.40
C ASP A 265 -31.40 16.93 40.99
N ILE A 266 -30.46 16.08 40.62
CA ILE A 266 -29.07 16.45 40.37
C ILE A 266 -28.65 16.01 38.99
N LYS A 267 -27.86 16.83 38.33
CA LYS A 267 -27.11 16.48 37.14
C LYS A 267 -25.67 16.14 37.51
N VAL A 268 -25.24 14.94 37.23
CA VAL A 268 -23.83 14.54 37.36
C VAL A 268 -23.08 14.97 36.10
N GLU A 269 -22.03 15.74 36.29
CA GLU A 269 -21.19 16.24 35.21
C GLU A 269 -19.73 15.88 35.45
N TYR A 270 -19.02 15.53 34.34
CA TYR A 270 -17.58 15.32 34.37
C TYR A 270 -16.87 16.34 33.48
N LEU A 271 -15.61 16.62 33.83
CA LEU A 271 -14.77 17.56 33.13
C LEU A 271 -14.10 16.91 31.94
N LEU A 272 -14.41 17.39 30.75
CA LEU A 272 -13.66 17.05 29.54
C LEU A 272 -12.47 18.02 29.43
N ALA A 273 -11.27 17.45 29.50
CA ALA A 273 -10.04 18.20 29.31
C ALA A 273 -10.00 18.86 27.92
N PRO A 274 -9.32 19.99 27.78
CA PRO A 274 -9.11 20.62 26.51
C PRO A 274 -8.31 19.66 25.61
N THR A 275 -8.74 19.50 24.37
CA THR A 275 -8.02 18.67 23.40
C THR A 275 -7.80 19.44 22.11
N GLY A 276 -6.55 19.44 21.65
CA GLY A 276 -6.15 19.97 20.34
C GLY A 276 -6.13 18.92 19.23
N ILE A 277 -6.44 17.66 19.57
CA ILE A 277 -6.39 16.54 18.62
C ILE A 277 -7.73 15.80 18.57
N LYS A 278 -8.01 15.14 17.46
CA LYS A 278 -9.16 14.25 17.26
C LYS A 278 -8.68 12.99 16.55
N GLN A 279 -9.22 11.84 16.93
CA GLN A 279 -9.03 10.61 16.19
C GLN A 279 -9.53 10.80 14.76
N VAL A 280 -8.80 10.26 13.79
CA VAL A 280 -9.20 10.23 12.38
C VAL A 280 -10.38 9.29 12.23
N ASP A 281 -11.42 9.76 11.59
CA ASP A 281 -12.64 8.99 11.24
C ASP A 281 -12.66 8.70 9.73
N SER A 282 -13.74 8.09 9.21
CA SER A 282 -13.88 7.76 7.79
C SER A 282 -14.15 8.97 6.87
N ASN A 283 -14.25 10.17 7.43
CA ASN A 283 -14.38 11.40 6.64
C ASN A 283 -13.00 12.04 6.44
N TRP A 284 -12.39 11.80 5.26
CA TRP A 284 -11.09 12.34 4.85
C TRP A 284 -11.21 13.52 3.88
N THR A 285 -12.33 14.23 3.89
CA THR A 285 -12.51 15.43 3.04
C THR A 285 -11.67 16.61 3.49
N ASP A 286 -10.95 16.48 4.60
CA ASP A 286 -9.96 17.44 5.10
C ASP A 286 -8.63 17.42 4.34
N ILE A 287 -8.43 16.44 3.46
CA ILE A 287 -7.25 16.30 2.60
C ILE A 287 -7.68 16.19 1.13
N SER A 288 -6.85 16.72 0.23
CA SER A 288 -7.06 16.51 -1.21
C SER A 288 -6.72 15.06 -1.59
N GLY A 289 -7.55 14.46 -2.45
CA GLY A 289 -7.28 13.15 -3.01
C GLY A 289 -6.24 13.19 -4.12
N TYR A 290 -6.09 14.33 -4.80
CA TYR A 290 -5.19 14.52 -5.94
C TYR A 290 -4.24 15.68 -5.74
N THR A 291 -3.12 15.63 -6.46
CA THR A 291 -2.10 16.69 -6.60
C THR A 291 -1.59 16.70 -8.04
N SER A 292 -0.73 17.64 -8.40
CA SER A 292 -0.14 17.75 -9.75
C SER A 292 1.33 18.14 -9.69
N ASN A 293 2.10 17.49 -8.82
CA ASN A 293 3.52 17.83 -8.63
C ASN A 293 4.45 17.25 -9.71
N TRP A 294 4.01 16.17 -10.38
CA TRP A 294 4.81 15.42 -11.35
C TRP A 294 4.25 15.47 -12.77
N ASP A 295 3.44 16.49 -13.07
CA ASP A 295 2.79 16.64 -14.39
C ASP A 295 1.95 15.41 -14.80
N PHE A 296 1.36 14.76 -13.81
CA PHE A 296 0.49 13.60 -13.96
C PHE A 296 -0.92 13.96 -13.47
N GLN A 297 -1.91 13.94 -14.37
CA GLN A 297 -3.25 14.50 -14.11
C GLN A 297 -4.00 13.83 -12.97
N THR A 298 -3.76 12.54 -12.75
CA THR A 298 -4.42 11.73 -11.71
C THR A 298 -3.47 11.36 -10.58
N GLU A 299 -2.47 12.21 -10.32
CA GLU A 299 -1.51 11.97 -9.24
C GLU A 299 -2.22 11.95 -7.88
N ASN A 300 -2.11 10.85 -7.16
CA ASN A 300 -2.59 10.73 -5.79
C ASN A 300 -1.81 11.65 -4.84
N SER A 301 -2.51 12.22 -3.85
CA SER A 301 -1.88 13.06 -2.82
C SER A 301 -1.01 12.22 -1.89
N GLU A 302 0.24 12.66 -1.63
CA GLU A 302 1.11 11.99 -0.66
C GLU A 302 0.52 11.94 0.76
N ILE A 303 -0.31 12.93 1.14
CA ILE A 303 -0.98 12.96 2.45
C ILE A 303 -2.03 11.86 2.56
N LEU A 304 -2.76 11.57 1.45
CA LEU A 304 -3.71 10.47 1.39
C LEU A 304 -2.99 9.13 1.59
N LEU A 305 -1.93 8.88 0.84
CA LEU A 305 -1.14 7.66 0.91
C LEU A 305 -0.46 7.51 2.28
N LYS A 306 0.08 8.60 2.85
CA LYS A 306 0.63 8.60 4.20
C LYS A 306 -0.40 8.10 5.22
N ARG A 307 -1.61 8.67 5.21
CA ARG A 307 -2.68 8.29 6.14
C ARG A 307 -3.09 6.81 5.96
N THR A 308 -3.19 6.34 4.72
CA THR A 308 -3.50 4.95 4.40
C THR A 308 -2.41 4.00 4.91
N ILE A 309 -1.15 4.26 4.58
CA ILE A 309 -0.01 3.40 4.90
C ILE A 309 0.25 3.37 6.41
N GLU A 310 0.24 4.52 7.09
CA GLU A 310 0.43 4.57 8.55
C GLU A 310 -0.67 3.83 9.31
N THR A 311 -1.92 3.83 8.81
CA THR A 311 -3.03 3.11 9.45
C THR A 311 -2.85 1.60 9.41
N SER A 312 -2.28 1.05 8.33
CA SER A 312 -2.33 -0.38 8.02
C SER A 312 -0.97 -1.08 7.99
N SER A 313 0.13 -0.37 8.27
CA SER A 313 1.47 -0.95 8.26
C SER A 313 2.39 -0.37 9.33
N ASN A 314 3.43 -1.13 9.68
CA ASN A 314 4.56 -0.73 10.51
C ASN A 314 5.82 -0.54 9.67
N LEU A 315 6.94 -0.14 10.31
CA LEU A 315 8.25 -0.05 9.66
C LEU A 315 8.65 -1.41 9.06
N ALA A 316 9.28 -1.36 7.89
CA ALA A 316 9.73 -2.51 7.12
C ALA A 316 8.63 -3.45 6.58
N ASP A 317 7.35 -3.22 6.87
CA ASP A 317 6.26 -3.93 6.22
C ASP A 317 6.22 -3.62 4.72
N ILE A 318 5.71 -4.56 3.92
CA ILE A 318 5.60 -4.40 2.47
C ILE A 318 4.28 -3.73 2.11
N VAL A 319 4.37 -2.63 1.37
CA VAL A 319 3.26 -1.91 0.75
C VAL A 319 3.26 -2.19 -0.75
N PHE A 320 2.12 -2.52 -1.34
CA PHE A 320 2.02 -2.89 -2.74
C PHE A 320 0.97 -2.06 -3.48
N ASP A 321 1.32 -1.60 -4.68
CA ASP A 321 0.41 -0.94 -5.61
C ASP A 321 0.64 -1.48 -7.02
N PHE A 322 -0.36 -2.15 -7.57
CA PHE A 322 -0.33 -2.71 -8.93
C PHE A 322 -1.14 -1.90 -9.96
N PHE A 323 -1.54 -0.69 -9.59
CA PHE A 323 -2.00 0.37 -10.47
C PHE A 323 -1.24 1.66 -10.14
N LEU A 324 0.09 1.59 -10.22
CA LEU A 324 1.01 2.54 -9.59
C LEU A 324 0.87 3.97 -10.10
N GLY A 325 0.54 4.16 -11.39
CA GLY A 325 0.41 5.47 -12.00
C GLY A 325 1.69 6.30 -11.88
N SER A 326 1.63 7.41 -11.17
CA SER A 326 2.77 8.32 -10.99
C SER A 326 3.82 7.89 -9.95
N GLY A 327 3.63 6.73 -9.27
CA GLY A 327 4.56 6.24 -8.24
C GLY A 327 4.38 6.87 -6.86
N THR A 328 3.25 7.48 -6.56
CA THR A 328 3.04 8.14 -5.26
C THR A 328 3.07 7.14 -4.10
N THR A 329 2.47 5.97 -4.27
CA THR A 329 2.40 4.94 -3.23
C THR A 329 3.80 4.46 -2.83
N THR A 330 4.65 4.12 -3.80
CA THR A 330 6.02 3.67 -3.55
C THR A 330 6.89 4.77 -2.95
N ALA A 331 6.74 6.01 -3.42
CA ALA A 331 7.45 7.17 -2.89
C ALA A 331 7.10 7.42 -1.41
N VAL A 332 5.81 7.37 -1.06
CA VAL A 332 5.35 7.57 0.32
C VAL A 332 5.78 6.40 1.21
N ALA A 333 5.64 5.15 0.74
CA ALA A 333 6.07 3.97 1.49
C ALA A 333 7.56 4.06 1.83
N HIS A 334 8.41 4.41 0.87
CA HIS A 334 9.84 4.61 1.07
C HIS A 334 10.14 5.72 2.09
N LYS A 335 9.52 6.90 1.94
CA LYS A 335 9.67 8.03 2.87
C LYS A 335 9.25 7.67 4.32
N LEU A 336 8.35 6.71 4.47
CA LEU A 336 7.87 6.22 5.75
C LEU A 336 8.65 5.00 6.28
N GLY A 337 9.70 4.55 5.60
CA GLY A 337 10.51 3.40 6.01
C GLY A 337 9.80 2.05 5.84
N ARG A 338 8.89 1.95 4.89
CA ARG A 338 8.25 0.71 4.47
C ARG A 338 8.95 0.17 3.23
N LYS A 339 8.97 -1.16 3.10
CA LYS A 339 9.31 -1.79 1.83
C LYS A 339 8.12 -1.65 0.87
N TRP A 340 8.39 -1.70 -0.44
CA TRP A 340 7.33 -1.47 -1.41
C TRP A 340 7.49 -2.27 -2.69
N ILE A 341 6.37 -2.57 -3.33
CA ILE A 341 6.29 -3.13 -4.67
C ILE A 341 5.40 -2.20 -5.48
N GLY A 342 5.83 -1.86 -6.69
CA GLY A 342 5.06 -1.04 -7.63
C GLY A 342 5.03 -1.66 -9.01
N VAL A 343 3.84 -1.75 -9.61
CA VAL A 343 3.66 -2.23 -10.99
C VAL A 343 3.01 -1.15 -11.83
N GLU A 344 3.61 -0.88 -13.00
CA GLU A 344 3.10 0.07 -13.97
C GLU A 344 3.42 -0.41 -15.38
N MET A 345 2.44 -0.36 -16.27
CA MET A 345 2.60 -0.83 -17.66
C MET A 345 2.96 0.29 -18.65
N GLY A 346 2.56 1.52 -18.33
CA GLY A 346 2.70 2.65 -19.25
C GLY A 346 4.12 3.15 -19.42
N GLU A 347 4.40 3.84 -20.53
CA GLU A 347 5.72 4.41 -20.83
C GLU A 347 6.17 5.47 -19.82
N HIS A 348 5.23 6.06 -19.07
CA HIS A 348 5.53 6.94 -17.95
C HIS A 348 6.26 6.24 -16.80
N PHE A 349 6.38 4.91 -16.82
CA PHE A 349 7.27 4.16 -15.94
C PHE A 349 8.70 4.73 -15.99
N TYR A 350 9.22 4.96 -17.18
CA TYR A 350 10.59 5.51 -17.35
C TYR A 350 10.67 7.02 -17.26
N SER A 351 9.62 7.75 -17.64
CA SER A 351 9.64 9.21 -17.68
C SER A 351 9.17 9.88 -16.39
N VAL A 352 8.36 9.18 -15.56
CA VAL A 352 7.79 9.72 -14.32
C VAL A 352 8.18 8.87 -13.11
N VAL A 353 7.84 7.57 -13.11
CA VAL A 353 7.95 6.72 -11.92
C VAL A 353 9.39 6.50 -11.50
N LEU A 354 10.24 6.03 -12.43
CA LEU A 354 11.65 5.75 -12.15
C LEU A 354 12.43 7.02 -11.74
N PRO A 355 12.30 8.17 -12.44
CA PRO A 355 12.89 9.43 -11.99
C PRO A 355 12.40 9.87 -10.61
N ARG A 356 11.11 9.69 -10.31
CA ARG A 356 10.55 10.01 -8.99
C ARG A 356 11.24 9.18 -7.90
N MET A 357 11.36 7.86 -8.08
CA MET A 357 12.01 7.00 -7.09
C MET A 357 13.50 7.32 -6.95
N LYS A 358 14.21 7.61 -8.02
CA LYS A 358 15.60 8.10 -7.97
C LYS A 358 15.72 9.41 -7.17
N LYS A 359 14.77 10.34 -7.34
CA LYS A 359 14.71 11.58 -6.56
C LYS A 359 14.42 11.32 -5.09
N VAL A 360 13.55 10.34 -4.78
CA VAL A 360 13.28 9.92 -3.40
C VAL A 360 14.57 9.40 -2.76
N LEU A 361 15.33 8.52 -3.42
CA LEU A 361 16.63 8.08 -2.92
C LEU A 361 17.62 9.23 -2.72
N SER A 362 17.60 10.25 -3.61
CA SER A 362 18.44 11.43 -3.50
C SER A 362 18.01 12.45 -2.44
N TYR A 363 17.05 12.10 -1.59
CA TYR A 363 16.45 12.98 -0.57
C TYR A 363 15.46 14.01 -1.15
N ASP A 364 14.33 13.55 -1.62
CA ASP A 364 13.22 14.45 -2.01
C ASP A 364 12.66 15.20 -0.80
N LYS A 365 12.75 16.54 -0.83
CA LYS A 365 12.27 17.43 0.24
C LYS A 365 10.80 17.87 0.04
N SER A 366 10.14 17.37 -1.00
CA SER A 366 8.75 17.72 -1.31
C SER A 366 7.72 16.83 -0.58
N GLY A 367 6.46 17.21 -0.68
CA GLY A 367 5.35 16.43 -0.15
C GLY A 367 5.45 16.22 1.36
N ILE A 368 5.23 14.97 1.80
CA ILE A 368 5.25 14.60 3.24
C ILE A 368 6.64 14.70 3.89
N SER A 369 7.71 14.80 3.10
CA SER A 369 9.06 14.93 3.67
C SER A 369 9.21 16.12 4.60
N LYS A 370 8.43 17.20 4.37
CA LYS A 370 8.40 18.38 5.24
C LYS A 370 7.93 18.06 6.67
N ASP A 371 7.05 17.09 6.83
CA ASP A 371 6.52 16.65 8.12
C ASP A 371 7.42 15.62 8.80
N LEU A 372 8.28 14.95 8.01
CA LEU A 372 9.21 13.91 8.47
C LEU A 372 10.60 14.45 8.81
N MET A 373 10.89 15.73 8.49
CA MET A 373 12.17 16.35 8.84
C MET A 373 12.31 16.49 10.35
N PRO A 374 13.49 16.20 10.93
CA PRO A 374 13.76 16.47 12.33
C PRO A 374 13.63 17.98 12.56
N ARG A 375 12.65 18.39 13.37
CA ARG A 375 12.65 19.75 13.90
C ARG A 375 13.91 19.88 14.74
N ARG A 376 14.79 20.82 14.40
CA ARG A 376 15.95 21.20 15.23
C ARG A 376 15.43 21.59 16.62
N THR A 377 15.42 20.66 17.54
CA THR A 377 15.32 20.94 18.97
C THR A 377 16.71 20.67 19.55
N SER A 378 17.24 21.69 20.18
CA SER A 378 18.46 21.61 20.98
C SER A 378 18.20 20.67 22.15
N SER A 379 18.49 19.41 22.04
CA SER A 379 18.83 18.47 23.11
C SER A 379 18.78 17.01 22.61
N ASP A 380 19.63 16.18 23.15
CA ASP A 380 19.88 14.77 22.90
C ASP A 380 18.68 13.83 23.11
N THR A 381 17.64 14.00 22.32
CA THR A 381 16.52 13.06 22.30
C THR A 381 16.73 12.07 21.16
N PRO A 382 16.57 10.73 21.40
CA PRO A 382 16.69 9.73 20.34
C PRO A 382 15.77 10.06 19.18
N LEU A 383 16.25 9.85 17.96
CA LEU A 383 15.52 10.01 16.71
C LEU A 383 14.14 9.34 16.82
N LYS A 384 13.07 10.12 16.76
CA LYS A 384 11.71 9.59 16.65
C LYS A 384 11.58 8.85 15.33
N GLU A 385 10.86 7.72 15.34
CA GLU A 385 10.44 6.99 14.15
C GLU A 385 9.98 7.96 13.06
N GLY A 386 10.56 7.86 11.84
CA GLY A 386 10.11 8.62 10.68
C GLY A 386 11.05 9.70 10.15
N ASN A 387 12.34 9.71 10.49
CA ASN A 387 13.30 10.64 9.89
C ASN A 387 13.76 10.16 8.51
N TYR A 388 12.99 10.49 7.48
CA TYR A 388 13.44 10.27 6.11
C TYR A 388 14.61 11.23 5.77
N GLN A 389 15.71 10.65 5.30
CA GLN A 389 16.94 11.38 4.92
C GLN A 389 17.41 11.03 3.50
N GLY A 390 16.59 10.34 2.72
CA GLY A 390 16.99 9.73 1.46
C GLY A 390 17.80 8.45 1.68
N GLY A 391 18.46 7.99 0.63
CA GLY A 391 19.15 6.70 0.60
C GLY A 391 18.19 5.55 0.33
N GLY A 392 18.75 4.34 0.31
CA GLY A 392 18.00 3.12 0.06
C GLY A 392 18.46 2.39 -1.19
N PHE A 393 17.88 1.21 -1.39
CA PHE A 393 18.23 0.30 -2.46
C PHE A 393 16.96 -0.36 -3.02
N PHE A 394 16.73 -0.23 -4.33
CA PHE A 394 15.63 -0.92 -5.00
C PHE A 394 16.07 -1.48 -6.34
N LYS A 395 15.39 -2.50 -6.81
CA LYS A 395 15.55 -3.01 -8.17
C LYS A 395 14.35 -2.67 -9.04
N TYR A 396 14.62 -2.55 -10.34
CA TYR A 396 13.56 -2.42 -11.33
C TYR A 396 13.83 -3.33 -12.51
N TYR A 397 12.76 -3.87 -13.08
CA TYR A 397 12.82 -4.76 -14.23
C TYR A 397 11.52 -4.70 -15.03
N GLU A 398 11.57 -5.25 -16.22
CA GLU A 398 10.46 -5.33 -17.14
C GLU A 398 10.12 -6.81 -17.41
N LEU A 399 8.83 -7.13 -17.41
CA LEU A 399 8.37 -8.46 -17.84
C LEU A 399 8.04 -8.40 -19.31
N GLU A 400 8.32 -9.49 -20.06
CA GLU A 400 7.87 -9.62 -21.44
C GLU A 400 6.34 -9.51 -21.50
N GLN A 401 5.86 -8.71 -22.44
CA GLN A 401 4.43 -8.51 -22.58
C GLN A 401 3.79 -9.69 -23.30
N TYR A 402 2.61 -10.10 -22.85
CA TYR A 402 1.88 -11.22 -23.46
C TYR A 402 1.58 -10.99 -24.95
N GLU A 403 1.26 -9.76 -25.31
CA GLU A 403 1.03 -9.34 -26.70
C GLU A 403 2.28 -9.50 -27.59
N GLU A 404 3.47 -9.27 -27.03
CA GLU A 404 4.73 -9.46 -27.73
C GLU A 404 5.00 -10.95 -27.96
N ALA A 405 4.73 -11.80 -26.95
CA ALA A 405 4.82 -13.24 -27.08
C ALA A 405 3.85 -13.77 -28.16
N LEU A 406 2.61 -13.29 -28.17
CA LEU A 406 1.63 -13.65 -29.22
C LEU A 406 2.02 -13.16 -30.62
N ALA A 407 2.62 -11.97 -30.72
CA ALA A 407 3.06 -11.42 -32.00
C ALA A 407 4.20 -12.23 -32.64
N ASN A 408 4.94 -13.02 -31.85
CA ASN A 408 5.98 -13.93 -32.33
C ASN A 408 5.43 -15.25 -32.87
N CYS A 409 4.16 -15.57 -32.62
CA CYS A 409 3.52 -16.78 -33.09
C CYS A 409 3.08 -16.64 -34.56
N LYS A 410 3.39 -17.60 -35.41
CA LYS A 410 2.87 -17.66 -36.78
C LYS A 410 1.55 -18.41 -36.81
N TYR A 411 0.55 -17.77 -37.39
CA TYR A 411 -0.78 -18.31 -37.56
C TYR A 411 -0.99 -18.67 -39.03
N GLU A 412 -1.30 -19.96 -39.33
CA GLU A 412 -1.70 -20.39 -40.66
C GLU A 412 -3.22 -20.57 -40.73
N ASP A 413 -3.84 -20.00 -41.76
CA ASP A 413 -5.28 -20.14 -41.99
C ASP A 413 -5.62 -21.61 -42.24
N GLY A 414 -6.36 -22.27 -41.38
CA GLY A 414 -6.88 -23.62 -41.56
C GLY A 414 -6.54 -24.65 -40.48
N ASP A 415 -5.58 -24.38 -39.60
CA ASP A 415 -5.10 -25.37 -38.61
C ASP A 415 -6.01 -25.51 -37.37
N LEU A 416 -6.91 -24.58 -37.13
CA LEU A 416 -7.79 -24.57 -35.94
C LEU A 416 -8.76 -25.78 -35.86
N PHE A 417 -8.95 -26.54 -36.93
CA PHE A 417 -9.95 -27.60 -37.02
C PHE A 417 -9.41 -29.00 -37.31
N ASN A 418 -8.10 -29.19 -37.47
CA ASN A 418 -7.53 -30.45 -37.99
C ASN A 418 -6.61 -31.23 -37.04
N SER A 419 -6.58 -30.93 -35.75
CA SER A 419 -5.71 -31.65 -34.81
C SER A 419 -6.47 -32.66 -33.94
N PRO A 420 -6.19 -33.98 -34.11
CA PRO A 420 -6.97 -35.03 -33.43
C PRO A 420 -6.47 -35.45 -32.04
N SER A 421 -5.38 -34.87 -31.48
CA SER A 421 -4.75 -35.46 -30.29
C SER A 421 -4.25 -34.52 -29.20
N LYS A 422 -4.42 -33.21 -29.37
CA LYS A 422 -4.02 -32.18 -28.33
C LYS A 422 -5.10 -31.13 -28.22
N THR A 423 -5.15 -30.46 -27.09
CA THR A 423 -6.03 -29.28 -26.98
C THR A 423 -5.58 -28.25 -28.03
N PRO A 424 -6.51 -27.58 -28.74
CA PRO A 424 -6.15 -26.53 -29.71
C PRO A 424 -5.20 -25.46 -29.17
N TYR A 425 -5.20 -25.27 -27.86
CA TYR A 425 -4.36 -24.33 -27.15
C TYR A 425 -2.89 -24.82 -27.04
N GLU A 426 -2.66 -26.07 -26.67
CA GLU A 426 -1.31 -26.66 -26.56
C GLU A 426 -0.58 -26.72 -27.90
N GLU A 427 -1.29 -27.00 -28.97
CA GLU A 427 -0.71 -27.06 -30.32
C GLU A 427 -0.43 -25.65 -30.87
N TYR A 428 -1.31 -24.72 -30.54
CA TYR A 428 -1.31 -23.36 -31.07
C TYR A 428 -0.24 -22.45 -30.47
N VAL A 429 -0.07 -22.43 -29.14
CA VAL A 429 0.89 -21.56 -28.46
C VAL A 429 2.31 -22.13 -28.55
N PHE A 430 2.47 -23.44 -28.42
CA PHE A 430 3.77 -24.06 -28.29
C PHE A 430 4.51 -24.31 -29.60
N MET A 431 3.82 -24.89 -30.60
CA MET A 431 4.48 -25.34 -31.84
C MET A 431 4.76 -24.23 -32.85
N LYS A 432 4.29 -23.02 -32.63
CA LYS A 432 4.38 -21.91 -33.58
C LYS A 432 5.16 -20.68 -33.08
N ASP A 433 5.70 -20.73 -31.88
CA ASP A 433 6.65 -19.72 -31.44
C ASP A 433 8.03 -19.98 -32.04
N GLU A 434 8.36 -19.24 -33.10
CA GLU A 434 9.65 -19.37 -33.78
C GLU A 434 10.85 -19.01 -32.91
N LYS A 435 10.72 -18.11 -31.97
CA LYS A 435 11.79 -17.76 -31.02
C LYS A 435 12.11 -18.96 -30.14
N MET A 436 11.06 -19.65 -29.68
CA MET A 436 11.19 -20.80 -28.83
C MET A 436 11.85 -21.96 -29.56
N LEU A 437 11.40 -22.25 -30.81
CA LEU A 437 11.99 -23.29 -31.62
C LEU A 437 13.48 -23.03 -31.93
N LYS A 438 13.87 -21.77 -32.11
CA LYS A 438 15.29 -21.39 -32.32
C LYS A 438 16.13 -21.48 -31.05
N ALA A 439 15.52 -21.29 -29.88
CA ALA A 439 16.19 -21.35 -28.58
C ALA A 439 16.38 -22.77 -28.04
N LEU A 440 15.72 -23.77 -28.63
CA LEU A 440 15.79 -25.17 -28.23
C LEU A 440 16.91 -25.91 -28.97
N GLU A 441 17.91 -26.42 -28.26
CA GLU A 441 18.89 -27.38 -28.72
C GLU A 441 18.52 -28.76 -28.18
N ILE A 442 18.11 -29.67 -29.05
CA ILE A 442 17.74 -31.05 -28.70
C ILE A 442 18.93 -31.97 -29.00
N ASP A 443 19.53 -32.52 -27.96
CA ASP A 443 20.55 -33.57 -28.08
C ASP A 443 19.86 -34.93 -27.98
N TYR A 444 19.60 -35.54 -29.13
CA TYR A 444 18.92 -36.85 -29.24
C TYR A 444 19.77 -38.01 -28.74
N GLU A 445 21.11 -37.85 -28.71
CA GLU A 445 22.01 -38.95 -28.30
C GLU A 445 22.06 -39.05 -26.75
N ASN A 446 21.96 -37.93 -26.05
CA ASN A 446 22.04 -37.88 -24.58
C ASN A 446 20.67 -37.65 -23.91
N GLU A 447 19.59 -37.65 -24.69
CA GLU A 447 18.22 -37.34 -24.21
C GLU A 447 18.15 -36.01 -23.41
N LYS A 448 18.90 -35.00 -23.85
CA LYS A 448 18.98 -33.69 -23.18
C LYS A 448 18.38 -32.60 -24.07
N VAL A 449 17.65 -31.71 -23.43
CA VAL A 449 17.19 -30.47 -24.04
C VAL A 449 17.91 -29.33 -23.38
N LYS A 450 18.63 -28.54 -24.16
CA LYS A 450 19.17 -27.25 -23.73
C LYS A 450 18.30 -26.14 -24.26
N VAL A 451 18.09 -25.10 -23.46
CA VAL A 451 17.39 -23.92 -23.87
C VAL A 451 18.33 -22.74 -23.72
N ASP A 452 18.58 -22.03 -24.81
CA ASP A 452 19.28 -20.75 -24.81
C ASP A 452 18.27 -19.62 -24.49
N LEU A 453 18.11 -19.32 -23.21
CA LEU A 453 17.21 -18.27 -22.74
C LEU A 453 17.54 -16.90 -23.31
N SER A 454 18.79 -16.64 -23.70
CA SER A 454 19.20 -15.35 -24.28
C SER A 454 18.60 -15.12 -25.68
N GLN A 455 18.23 -16.18 -26.38
CA GLN A 455 17.53 -16.10 -27.67
C GLN A 455 16.02 -15.87 -27.49
N LEU A 456 15.45 -16.35 -26.38
CA LEU A 456 14.06 -16.09 -26.05
C LEU A 456 13.86 -14.66 -25.54
N TYR A 457 14.74 -14.25 -24.61
CA TYR A 457 14.60 -13.01 -23.86
C TYR A 457 15.93 -12.24 -23.87
N PRO A 458 16.15 -11.33 -24.82
CA PRO A 458 17.35 -10.49 -24.81
C PRO A 458 17.40 -9.69 -23.49
N ASN A 459 18.50 -9.83 -22.77
CA ASN A 459 18.73 -9.23 -21.44
C ASN A 459 17.92 -9.83 -20.27
N ILE A 460 17.55 -11.11 -20.34
CA ILE A 460 16.91 -11.80 -19.22
C ILE A 460 17.73 -11.70 -17.94
N ASP A 461 17.10 -11.29 -16.83
CA ASP A 461 17.64 -11.48 -15.47
C ASP A 461 17.30 -12.89 -15.00
N ILE A 462 18.23 -13.83 -15.21
CA ILE A 462 18.06 -15.23 -14.86
C ILE A 462 17.90 -15.39 -13.34
N ALA A 463 18.63 -14.63 -12.53
CA ALA A 463 18.55 -14.71 -11.07
C ALA A 463 17.17 -14.32 -10.56
N GLU A 464 16.60 -13.19 -11.04
CA GLU A 464 15.26 -12.76 -10.66
C GLU A 464 14.19 -13.70 -11.20
N THR A 465 14.34 -14.19 -12.42
CA THR A 465 13.43 -15.17 -13.02
C THR A 465 13.34 -16.44 -12.17
N LEU A 466 14.48 -17.02 -11.79
CA LEU A 466 14.53 -18.20 -10.92
C LEU A 466 13.96 -17.91 -9.52
N SER A 467 14.22 -16.72 -8.98
CA SER A 467 13.67 -16.28 -7.70
C SER A 467 12.14 -16.26 -7.71
N ASN A 468 11.55 -15.68 -8.75
CA ASN A 468 10.09 -15.61 -8.89
C ASN A 468 9.47 -17.01 -9.12
N LEU A 469 10.08 -17.85 -9.98
CA LEU A 469 9.59 -19.21 -10.25
C LEU A 469 9.65 -20.12 -9.02
N THR A 470 10.73 -20.04 -8.25
CA THR A 470 10.94 -20.92 -7.08
C THR A 470 10.34 -20.36 -5.79
N GLY A 471 9.93 -19.11 -5.80
CA GLY A 471 9.45 -18.38 -4.61
C GLY A 471 10.54 -18.07 -3.58
N LYS A 472 11.83 -18.21 -3.94
CA LYS A 472 12.96 -18.04 -3.03
C LYS A 472 13.57 -16.65 -3.16
N TRP A 473 13.99 -16.08 -2.04
CA TRP A 473 14.65 -14.77 -2.00
C TRP A 473 16.13 -14.91 -2.34
N ILE A 474 16.63 -13.99 -3.15
CA ILE A 474 18.03 -13.96 -3.56
C ILE A 474 18.87 -13.44 -2.40
N LYS A 475 19.86 -14.24 -2.00
CA LYS A 475 20.84 -13.86 -1.00
C LYS A 475 22.08 -13.23 -1.63
N LYS A 476 22.67 -13.91 -2.62
CA LYS A 476 23.87 -13.43 -3.35
C LYS A 476 23.80 -13.79 -4.83
N ILE A 477 24.41 -12.96 -5.65
CA ILE A 477 24.61 -13.18 -7.08
C ILE A 477 26.11 -13.13 -7.38
N SER A 478 26.60 -14.05 -8.19
CA SER A 478 27.95 -14.05 -8.73
C SER A 478 27.91 -14.29 -10.24
N ASP A 479 29.04 -14.19 -10.93
CA ASP A 479 29.15 -14.38 -12.39
C ASP A 479 28.55 -15.67 -12.94
N SER A 480 28.46 -16.70 -12.12
CA SER A 480 28.01 -18.03 -12.53
C SER A 480 26.93 -18.63 -11.65
N ASN A 481 26.66 -18.06 -10.49
CA ASN A 481 25.72 -18.67 -9.54
C ASN A 481 24.84 -17.63 -8.86
N VAL A 482 23.59 -18.04 -8.57
CA VAL A 482 22.72 -17.38 -7.63
C VAL A 482 22.59 -18.24 -6.38
N GLU A 483 22.74 -17.63 -5.20
CA GLU A 483 22.50 -18.24 -3.88
C GLU A 483 21.19 -17.68 -3.31
N PHE A 484 20.31 -18.58 -2.90
CA PHE A 484 19.04 -18.23 -2.27
C PHE A 484 19.11 -18.28 -0.74
N GLU A 485 18.09 -17.73 -0.08
CA GLU A 485 18.00 -17.62 1.38
C GLU A 485 18.07 -18.98 2.11
N ASP A 486 17.63 -20.06 1.46
CA ASP A 486 17.68 -21.43 2.00
C ASP A 486 19.04 -22.13 1.79
N GLY A 487 20.02 -21.42 1.21
CA GLY A 487 21.35 -21.94 0.90
C GLY A 487 21.44 -22.68 -0.43
N THR A 488 20.34 -22.83 -1.19
CA THR A 488 20.35 -23.42 -2.53
C THR A 488 21.20 -22.55 -3.46
N LYS A 489 22.12 -23.18 -4.21
CA LYS A 489 22.92 -22.51 -5.24
C LYS A 489 22.58 -23.08 -6.61
N ILE A 490 22.29 -22.21 -7.55
CA ILE A 490 21.97 -22.58 -8.94
C ILE A 490 22.99 -21.94 -9.86
N ASN A 491 23.55 -22.73 -10.75
CA ASN A 491 24.47 -22.22 -11.79
C ASN A 491 23.63 -21.61 -12.92
N ILE A 492 23.76 -20.28 -13.11
CA ILE A 492 23.00 -19.52 -14.11
C ILE A 492 23.53 -19.72 -15.55
N LYS A 493 24.73 -20.29 -15.72
CA LYS A 493 25.32 -20.60 -17.03
C LYS A 493 25.04 -22.03 -17.50
N ASP A 494 24.57 -22.90 -16.61
CA ASP A 494 24.22 -24.30 -16.91
C ASP A 494 22.94 -24.67 -16.14
N LEU A 495 21.81 -24.25 -16.67
CA LEU A 495 20.51 -24.40 -16.02
C LEU A 495 19.92 -25.79 -16.28
N ASP A 496 19.43 -26.43 -15.21
CA ASP A 496 18.60 -27.63 -15.36
C ASP A 496 17.27 -27.24 -16.05
N TYR A 497 16.96 -27.94 -17.15
CA TYR A 497 15.73 -27.77 -17.91
C TYR A 497 14.46 -27.82 -17.00
N LYS A 498 14.45 -28.66 -15.98
CA LYS A 498 13.32 -28.78 -15.06
C LYS A 498 13.00 -27.47 -14.32
N LEU A 499 14.01 -26.63 -14.08
CA LEU A 499 13.83 -25.34 -13.41
C LEU A 499 13.23 -24.28 -14.33
N ILE A 500 13.51 -24.40 -15.65
CA ILE A 500 13.05 -23.43 -16.64
C ILE A 500 11.83 -23.92 -17.43
N LYS A 501 11.43 -25.18 -17.21
CA LYS A 501 10.23 -25.77 -17.86
C LYS A 501 9.00 -24.86 -17.76
N PRO A 502 8.67 -24.25 -16.60
CA PRO A 502 7.52 -23.35 -16.49
C PRO A 502 7.60 -22.08 -17.34
N LEU A 503 8.81 -21.67 -17.80
CA LEU A 503 8.97 -20.55 -18.74
C LEU A 503 8.74 -20.96 -20.20
N VAL A 504 8.88 -22.23 -20.47
CA VAL A 504 8.84 -22.81 -21.83
C VAL A 504 7.51 -23.54 -22.07
N TRP A 505 6.90 -24.08 -21.02
CA TRP A 505 5.67 -24.85 -21.06
C TRP A 505 4.61 -24.28 -20.12
N TRP A 506 3.44 -24.06 -20.69
CA TRP A 506 2.24 -23.74 -19.91
C TRP A 506 1.58 -25.06 -19.51
N GLU A 507 1.54 -25.37 -18.24
CA GLU A 507 0.70 -26.44 -17.68
C GLU A 507 -0.68 -25.92 -17.34
#